data_a27d12b07eb037992a01cfaf090e8dc8
#
_entry.id   a27d12b07eb037992a01cfaf090e8dc8
#
_cell.length_a   1.000
_cell.length_b   1.000
_cell.length_c   1.000
_cell.angle_alpha   90.00
_cell.angle_beta   90.00
_cell.angle_gamma   90.00
#
_symmetry.space_group_name_H-M   'P 1'
#
loop_
_entity.id
_entity.type
_entity.pdbx_description
1 polymer ?
#
loop_
_entity_poly.entity_id
_entity_poly.type
_entity_poly.pdbx_seq_one_letter_code
_entity_poly.pdbx_strand_id
1 'polypeptide(L)'
;ENEENYNFLYNVIMELRNDIGTTIAVDYSTDWNIVGLPVIVDDNFYQSIFPNSVSGTLFSFNGNYEQEDNLINGTGYWLRFDNSTTNDFTGNFIIELELSLNEDWNLLSGISTPIYISDIQDQDGIIISGTVYGFTSGVYSNTDILEPGKGYWIRANSAGSITLINN
;
A
#
# COMPACT_ATOMS: atom_id res chain seq x y z
N GLU A 1 19.76 -26.67 -11.33
CA GLU A 1 19.79 -27.13 -9.90
C GLU A 1 19.73 -25.95 -8.90
N ASN A 2 20.39 -24.80 -9.18
CA ASN A 2 20.36 -23.64 -8.26
C ASN A 2 19.04 -22.87 -8.26
N GLU A 3 18.41 -22.71 -9.41
CA GLU A 3 17.17 -21.93 -9.56
C GLU A 3 15.95 -22.68 -9.01
N GLU A 4 15.86 -23.99 -9.22
CA GLU A 4 14.81 -24.83 -8.64
C GLU A 4 14.90 -24.89 -7.11
N ASN A 5 16.10 -25.01 -6.56
CA ASN A 5 16.34 -25.00 -5.10
C ASN A 5 16.05 -23.64 -4.49
N TYR A 6 16.36 -22.54 -5.18
CA TYR A 6 16.03 -21.19 -4.74
C TYR A 6 14.50 -20.97 -4.70
N ASN A 7 13.80 -21.35 -5.76
CA ASN A 7 12.33 -21.23 -5.84
C ASN A 7 11.64 -22.11 -4.80
N PHE A 8 12.13 -23.34 -4.56
CA PHE A 8 11.60 -24.20 -3.51
C PHE A 8 11.80 -23.59 -2.12
N LEU A 9 12.98 -23.10 -1.81
CA LEU A 9 13.29 -22.49 -0.51
C LEU A 9 12.50 -21.19 -0.31
N TYR A 10 12.35 -20.39 -1.35
CA TYR A 10 11.55 -19.16 -1.34
C TYR A 10 10.07 -19.47 -1.04
N ASN A 11 9.48 -20.44 -1.72
CA ASN A 11 8.10 -20.85 -1.50
C ASN A 11 7.87 -21.39 -0.08
N VAL A 12 8.78 -22.22 0.43
CA VAL A 12 8.73 -22.75 1.81
C VAL A 12 8.83 -21.60 2.84
N ILE A 13 9.69 -20.61 2.62
CA ILE A 13 9.81 -19.44 3.50
C ILE A 13 8.53 -18.61 3.45
N MET A 14 7.90 -18.46 2.29
CA MET A 14 6.67 -17.69 2.14
C MET A 14 5.47 -18.41 2.76
N GLU A 15 5.38 -19.75 2.61
CA GLU A 15 4.38 -20.57 3.31
C GLU A 15 4.54 -20.46 4.83
N LEU A 16 5.76 -20.57 5.35
CA LEU A 16 6.05 -20.40 6.78
C LEU A 16 5.71 -19.01 7.30
N ARG A 17 5.94 -17.95 6.50
CA ARG A 17 5.55 -16.58 6.87
C ARG A 17 4.04 -16.42 6.93
N ASN A 18 3.30 -17.03 6.02
CA ASN A 18 1.83 -17.03 6.05
C ASN A 18 1.29 -17.81 7.25
N ASP A 19 1.91 -18.93 7.62
CA ASP A 19 1.49 -19.76 8.76
C ASP A 19 1.75 -19.11 10.14
N ILE A 20 2.75 -18.22 10.26
CA ILE A 20 3.09 -17.56 11.54
C ILE A 20 2.37 -16.22 11.74
N GLY A 21 1.55 -15.78 10.78
CA GLY A 21 0.84 -14.50 10.85
C GLY A 21 1.83 -13.34 11.04
N THR A 22 2.48 -12.89 9.98
CA THR A 22 3.45 -11.78 10.09
C THR A 22 2.72 -10.50 10.45
N THR A 23 3.21 -9.81 11.47
CA THR A 23 2.71 -8.51 11.88
C THR A 23 3.59 -7.42 11.27
N ILE A 24 2.97 -6.44 10.62
CA ILE A 24 3.62 -5.22 10.12
C ILE A 24 3.16 -4.07 10.99
N ALA A 25 4.07 -3.50 11.78
CA ALA A 25 3.80 -2.33 12.62
C ALA A 25 4.06 -1.04 11.84
N VAL A 26 3.09 -0.14 11.79
CA VAL A 26 3.18 1.13 11.05
C VAL A 26 2.72 2.28 11.93
N ASP A 27 3.56 3.32 12.00
CA ASP A 27 3.26 4.54 12.77
C ASP A 27 2.49 5.55 11.91
N TYR A 28 1.44 6.12 12.51
CA TYR A 28 0.64 7.22 11.94
C TYR A 28 0.68 8.42 12.86
N SER A 29 0.76 9.60 12.27
CA SER A 29 0.71 10.86 13.02
C SER A 29 -0.73 11.23 13.38
N THR A 30 -0.87 12.13 14.36
CA THR A 30 -2.16 12.78 14.59
C THR A 30 -2.63 13.51 13.33
N ASP A 31 -3.95 13.67 13.18
CA ASP A 31 -4.63 14.27 12.05
C ASP A 31 -4.58 13.39 10.77
N TRP A 32 -4.56 13.97 9.58
CA TRP A 32 -4.68 13.25 8.33
C TRP A 32 -3.40 12.49 7.95
N ASN A 33 -3.59 11.25 7.49
CA ASN A 33 -2.54 10.39 6.93
C ASN A 33 -3.04 9.78 5.61
N ILE A 34 -2.13 9.38 4.73
CA ILE A 34 -2.46 8.49 3.63
C ILE A 34 -2.06 7.08 4.04
N VAL A 35 -3.06 6.19 4.09
CA VAL A 35 -2.93 4.81 4.58
C VAL A 35 -3.18 3.81 3.46
N GLY A 36 -2.82 2.55 3.68
CA GLY A 36 -3.17 1.43 2.83
C GLY A 36 -3.22 0.12 3.62
N LEU A 37 -3.73 -0.93 2.99
CA LEU A 37 -3.80 -2.27 3.56
C LEU A 37 -2.69 -3.15 2.98
N PRO A 38 -1.60 -3.41 3.73
CA PRO A 38 -0.42 -4.09 3.20
C PRO A 38 -0.49 -5.62 3.24
N VAL A 39 -1.58 -6.19 3.78
CA VAL A 39 -1.79 -7.63 3.95
C VAL A 39 -3.17 -8.05 3.47
N ILE A 40 -3.35 -9.32 3.14
CA ILE A 40 -4.68 -9.89 2.85
C ILE A 40 -5.33 -10.27 4.18
N VAL A 41 -6.56 -9.81 4.39
CA VAL A 41 -7.38 -10.04 5.58
C VAL A 41 -8.75 -10.58 5.20
N ASP A 42 -9.41 -11.27 6.12
CA ASP A 42 -10.79 -11.74 5.92
C ASP A 42 -11.80 -10.59 6.14
N ASP A 43 -11.55 -9.72 7.13
CA ASP A 43 -12.35 -8.53 7.42
C ASP A 43 -11.56 -7.28 7.02
N ASN A 44 -12.00 -6.62 5.95
CA ASN A 44 -11.40 -5.39 5.42
C ASN A 44 -12.14 -4.12 5.82
N PHE A 45 -13.07 -4.20 6.78
CA PHE A 45 -13.72 -3.01 7.35
C PHE A 45 -12.68 -2.13 8.04
N TYR A 46 -12.60 -0.85 7.63
CA TYR A 46 -11.46 -0.02 8.03
C TYR A 46 -11.33 0.20 9.54
N GLN A 47 -12.43 0.23 10.29
CA GLN A 47 -12.35 0.40 11.75
C GLN A 47 -11.93 -0.88 12.47
N SER A 48 -12.09 -2.07 11.86
CA SER A 48 -11.46 -3.30 12.34
C SER A 48 -9.96 -3.29 12.15
N ILE A 49 -9.50 -2.71 11.03
CA ILE A 49 -8.08 -2.61 10.67
C ILE A 49 -7.41 -1.43 11.42
N PHE A 50 -8.07 -0.28 11.50
CA PHE A 50 -7.59 0.95 12.15
C PHE A 50 -8.51 1.35 13.31
N PRO A 51 -8.49 0.64 14.45
CA PRO A 51 -9.44 0.85 15.55
C PRO A 51 -9.32 2.23 16.22
N ASN A 52 -8.18 2.89 16.06
CA ASN A 52 -7.91 4.23 16.62
C ASN A 52 -8.23 5.37 15.62
N SER A 53 -8.77 5.05 14.44
CA SER A 53 -9.13 6.06 13.44
C SER A 53 -10.43 6.81 13.81
N VAL A 54 -10.56 8.02 13.31
CA VAL A 54 -11.79 8.80 13.44
C VAL A 54 -12.85 8.24 12.51
N SER A 55 -14.02 7.92 13.05
CA SER A 55 -15.14 7.34 12.29
C SER A 55 -15.60 8.27 11.15
N GLY A 56 -15.88 7.70 9.98
CA GLY A 56 -16.37 8.42 8.81
C GLY A 56 -15.28 9.24 8.07
N THR A 57 -14.01 8.95 8.30
CA THR A 57 -12.90 9.71 7.67
C THR A 57 -12.05 8.89 6.70
N LEU A 58 -12.51 7.71 6.27
CA LEU A 58 -11.85 6.96 5.20
C LEU A 58 -12.32 7.50 3.85
N PHE A 59 -11.38 7.99 3.02
CA PHE A 59 -11.68 8.49 1.67
C PHE A 59 -10.71 7.92 0.64
N SER A 60 -11.27 7.32 -0.41
CA SER A 60 -10.55 6.98 -1.64
C SER A 60 -10.50 8.17 -2.59
N PHE A 61 -9.74 8.04 -3.69
CA PHE A 61 -9.69 9.01 -4.77
C PHE A 61 -9.77 8.32 -6.13
N ASN A 62 -10.82 8.67 -6.89
CA ASN A 62 -10.99 8.28 -8.28
C ASN A 62 -11.49 9.49 -9.08
N GLY A 63 -10.61 10.51 -9.22
CA GLY A 63 -10.97 11.82 -9.76
C GLY A 63 -11.71 12.72 -8.79
N ASN A 64 -12.41 12.15 -7.81
CA ASN A 64 -13.04 12.81 -6.67
C ASN A 64 -12.78 12.01 -5.40
N TYR A 65 -12.93 12.64 -4.23
CA TYR A 65 -12.91 11.93 -2.95
C TYR A 65 -14.24 11.26 -2.68
N GLU A 66 -14.19 9.96 -2.40
CA GLU A 66 -15.36 9.14 -2.05
C GLU A 66 -15.15 8.54 -0.67
N GLN A 67 -16.19 8.65 0.19
CA GLN A 67 -16.15 8.05 1.51
C GLN A 67 -16.33 6.54 1.40
N GLU A 68 -15.49 5.79 2.10
CA GLU A 68 -15.44 4.34 2.04
C GLU A 68 -15.60 3.72 3.43
N ASP A 69 -16.02 2.46 3.46
CA ASP A 69 -16.09 1.65 4.66
C ASP A 69 -15.08 0.49 4.66
N ASN A 70 -14.63 0.08 3.48
CA ASN A 70 -13.76 -1.07 3.32
C ASN A 70 -12.46 -0.70 2.58
N LEU A 71 -11.39 -1.38 2.97
CA LEU A 71 -10.07 -1.22 2.36
C LEU A 71 -9.87 -2.24 1.25
N ILE A 72 -9.22 -1.83 0.17
CA ILE A 72 -8.79 -2.68 -0.95
C ILE A 72 -7.27 -2.62 -1.01
N ASN A 73 -6.62 -3.79 -1.11
CA ASN A 73 -5.17 -3.86 -1.28
C ASN A 73 -4.72 -3.07 -2.51
N GLY A 74 -3.65 -2.31 -2.36
CA GLY A 74 -3.10 -1.47 -3.42
C GLY A 74 -3.75 -0.10 -3.56
N THR A 75 -4.93 0.13 -2.99
CA THR A 75 -5.58 1.44 -2.95
C THR A 75 -5.08 2.24 -1.75
N GLY A 76 -4.71 3.50 -1.98
CA GLY A 76 -4.41 4.46 -0.93
C GLY A 76 -5.69 5.19 -0.48
N TYR A 77 -5.72 5.56 0.79
CA TYR A 77 -6.86 6.24 1.39
C TYR A 77 -6.39 7.37 2.29
N TRP A 78 -7.11 8.47 2.31
CA TRP A 78 -7.04 9.41 3.40
C TRP A 78 -7.77 8.85 4.62
N LEU A 79 -7.12 8.94 5.77
CA LEU A 79 -7.69 8.53 7.07
C LEU A 79 -7.18 9.46 8.18
N ARG A 80 -8.06 9.80 9.10
CA ARG A 80 -7.75 10.72 10.20
C ARG A 80 -7.60 9.98 11.53
N PHE A 81 -6.63 10.41 12.33
CA PHE A 81 -6.42 9.95 13.70
C PHE A 81 -6.43 11.16 14.67
N ASP A 82 -7.08 11.03 15.83
CA ASP A 82 -7.08 12.09 16.84
C ASP A 82 -5.75 12.15 17.62
N ASN A 83 -5.04 11.03 17.69
CA ASN A 83 -3.71 10.93 18.31
C ASN A 83 -2.77 10.12 17.41
N SER A 84 -1.45 10.34 17.57
CA SER A 84 -0.48 9.43 16.96
C SER A 84 -0.67 8.01 17.48
N THR A 85 -0.55 7.03 16.58
CA THR A 85 -0.78 5.63 16.89
C THR A 85 0.14 4.73 16.07
N THR A 86 0.50 3.58 16.63
CA THR A 86 1.06 2.46 15.88
C THR A 86 -0.08 1.50 15.56
N ASN A 87 -0.19 1.08 14.31
CA ASN A 87 -1.14 0.08 13.86
C ASN A 87 -0.42 -1.19 13.45
N ASP A 88 -0.88 -2.31 13.99
CA ASP A 88 -0.34 -3.63 13.70
C ASP A 88 -1.23 -4.34 12.66
N PHE A 89 -0.68 -4.61 11.49
CA PHE A 89 -1.35 -5.36 10.43
C PHE A 89 -0.98 -6.84 10.53
N THR A 90 -1.97 -7.69 10.75
CA THR A 90 -1.82 -9.16 10.75
C THR A 90 -2.65 -9.74 9.62
N GLY A 91 -2.04 -10.56 8.77
CA GLY A 91 -2.70 -11.19 7.62
C GLY A 91 -1.71 -11.91 6.72
N ASN A 92 -2.19 -12.38 5.59
CA ASN A 92 -1.33 -13.04 4.61
C ASN A 92 -0.52 -12.01 3.81
N PHE A 93 0.76 -12.33 3.56
CA PHE A 93 1.67 -11.46 2.82
C PHE A 93 1.23 -11.30 1.36
N ILE A 94 1.35 -10.07 0.86
CA ILE A 94 1.24 -9.74 -0.56
C ILE A 94 2.65 -9.61 -1.11
N ILE A 95 3.03 -10.50 -2.01
CA ILE A 95 4.35 -10.52 -2.66
C ILE A 95 4.32 -9.93 -4.06
N GLU A 96 3.14 -9.95 -4.68
CA GLU A 96 2.88 -9.41 -6.00
C GLU A 96 1.46 -8.85 -6.05
N LEU A 97 1.30 -7.68 -6.67
CA LEU A 97 0.01 -7.02 -6.83
C LEU A 97 -0.01 -6.19 -8.10
N GLU A 98 -0.91 -6.52 -9.02
CA GLU A 98 -1.21 -5.69 -10.18
C GLU A 98 -2.19 -4.57 -9.80
N LEU A 99 -1.85 -3.34 -10.21
CA LEU A 99 -2.63 -2.14 -9.98
C LEU A 99 -3.01 -1.49 -11.30
N SER A 100 -4.28 -1.14 -11.45
CA SER A 100 -4.75 -0.31 -12.55
C SER A 100 -4.65 1.16 -12.19
N LEU A 101 -4.03 1.96 -13.06
CA LEU A 101 -3.93 3.40 -12.92
C LEU A 101 -4.79 4.08 -13.98
N ASN A 102 -5.40 5.19 -13.60
CA ASN A 102 -6.01 6.13 -14.54
C ASN A 102 -4.95 7.12 -15.04
N GLU A 103 -5.21 7.77 -16.17
CA GLU A 103 -4.43 8.94 -16.56
C GLU A 103 -4.49 10.01 -15.47
N ASP A 104 -3.37 10.72 -15.24
CA ASP A 104 -3.17 11.75 -14.24
C ASP A 104 -2.99 11.17 -12.82
N TRP A 105 -3.53 11.79 -11.76
CA TRP A 105 -3.25 11.45 -10.37
C TRP A 105 -4.03 10.23 -9.88
N ASN A 106 -3.29 9.32 -9.23
CA ASN A 106 -3.82 8.13 -8.57
C ASN A 106 -3.35 8.09 -7.10
N LEU A 107 -4.19 7.54 -6.24
CA LEU A 107 -3.87 7.31 -4.83
C LEU A 107 -3.72 5.81 -4.61
N LEU A 108 -2.49 5.33 -4.44
CA LEU A 108 -2.18 3.92 -4.26
C LEU A 108 -1.51 3.64 -2.92
N SER A 109 -1.34 2.37 -2.58
CA SER A 109 -0.59 1.92 -1.41
C SER A 109 0.43 0.84 -1.73
N GLY A 110 1.42 0.69 -0.85
CA GLY A 110 2.41 -0.38 -0.91
C GLY A 110 1.83 -1.77 -0.57
N ILE A 111 2.63 -2.80 -0.80
CA ILE A 111 2.37 -4.20 -0.42
C ILE A 111 3.06 -4.53 0.91
N SER A 112 3.20 -5.83 1.26
CA SER A 112 3.72 -6.26 2.57
C SER A 112 5.21 -5.96 2.81
N THR A 113 5.96 -5.60 1.77
CA THR A 113 7.38 -5.22 1.84
C THR A 113 7.59 -3.87 1.18
N PRO A 114 8.63 -3.12 1.58
CA PRO A 114 9.00 -1.90 0.88
C PRO A 114 9.35 -2.19 -0.60
N ILE A 115 8.82 -1.36 -1.51
CA ILE A 115 9.08 -1.46 -2.96
C ILE A 115 9.74 -0.17 -3.42
N TYR A 116 10.92 -0.27 -4.02
CA TYR A 116 11.53 0.89 -4.69
C TYR A 116 10.75 1.21 -5.97
N ILE A 117 10.58 2.50 -6.25
CA ILE A 117 9.87 2.95 -7.46
C ILE A 117 10.55 2.43 -8.73
N SER A 118 11.89 2.28 -8.70
CA SER A 118 12.68 1.69 -9.80
C SER A 118 12.37 0.21 -10.08
N ASP A 119 11.79 -0.50 -9.10
CA ASP A 119 11.53 -1.94 -9.16
C ASP A 119 10.07 -2.24 -9.55
N ILE A 120 9.25 -1.20 -9.64
CA ILE A 120 7.87 -1.33 -10.15
C ILE A 120 7.91 -1.77 -11.61
N GLN A 121 7.19 -2.84 -11.92
CA GLN A 121 7.03 -3.28 -13.30
C GLN A 121 6.02 -2.37 -14.01
N ASP A 122 6.53 -1.46 -14.80
CA ASP A 122 5.78 -0.51 -15.63
C ASP A 122 6.18 -0.75 -17.10
N GLN A 123 5.57 -1.78 -17.71
CA GLN A 123 5.96 -2.22 -19.06
C GLN A 123 5.65 -1.18 -20.14
N ASP A 124 4.60 -0.39 -19.92
CA ASP A 124 4.14 0.62 -20.88
C ASP A 124 4.75 2.01 -20.59
N GLY A 125 5.52 2.14 -19.51
CA GLY A 125 6.17 3.41 -19.13
C GLY A 125 5.17 4.51 -18.79
N ILE A 126 4.09 4.14 -18.10
CA ILE A 126 3.00 5.08 -17.79
C ILE A 126 3.29 5.98 -16.59
N ILE A 127 4.18 5.56 -15.67
CA ILE A 127 4.52 6.35 -14.50
C ILE A 127 5.36 7.57 -14.92
N ILE A 128 4.90 8.76 -14.54
CA ILE A 128 5.67 9.99 -14.73
C ILE A 128 6.75 10.08 -13.64
N SER A 129 8.01 10.03 -14.04
CA SER A 129 9.15 10.06 -13.13
C SER A 129 9.12 11.29 -12.21
N GLY A 130 9.47 11.10 -10.92
CA GLY A 130 9.51 12.17 -9.93
C GLY A 130 8.14 12.66 -9.43
N THR A 131 7.06 11.91 -9.71
CA THR A 131 5.70 12.28 -9.30
C THR A 131 5.14 11.39 -8.19
N VAL A 132 5.99 10.64 -7.48
CA VAL A 132 5.55 9.86 -6.33
C VAL A 132 5.73 10.67 -5.05
N TYR A 133 4.63 10.90 -4.34
CA TYR A 133 4.59 11.71 -3.12
C TYR A 133 3.94 10.94 -1.97
N GLY A 134 4.68 10.82 -0.87
CA GLY A 134 4.12 10.47 0.43
C GLY A 134 3.59 11.69 1.17
N PHE A 135 2.86 11.45 2.25
CA PHE A 135 2.35 12.50 3.13
C PHE A 135 2.64 12.13 4.58
N THR A 136 3.31 13.01 5.29
CA THR A 136 3.65 12.80 6.71
C THR A 136 3.55 14.12 7.46
N SER A 137 2.81 14.13 8.57
CA SER A 137 2.68 15.29 9.46
C SER A 137 2.30 16.59 8.73
N GLY A 138 1.35 16.49 7.80
CA GLY A 138 0.84 17.64 7.06
C GLY A 138 1.67 18.09 5.85
N VAL A 139 2.72 17.33 5.49
CA VAL A 139 3.65 17.70 4.42
C VAL A 139 3.75 16.61 3.37
N TYR A 140 3.64 17.00 2.10
CA TYR A 140 3.97 16.13 0.96
C TYR A 140 5.49 16.14 0.74
N SER A 141 6.04 14.95 0.54
CA SER A 141 7.43 14.77 0.15
C SER A 141 7.55 13.77 -0.99
N ASN A 142 8.43 14.06 -1.96
CA ASN A 142 8.77 13.09 -2.99
C ASN A 142 9.48 11.90 -2.35
N THR A 143 9.21 10.70 -2.84
CA THR A 143 9.81 9.46 -2.33
C THR A 143 10.17 8.52 -3.46
N ASP A 144 11.19 7.70 -3.22
CA ASP A 144 11.65 6.65 -4.14
C ASP A 144 11.22 5.25 -3.65
N ILE A 145 10.43 5.18 -2.57
CA ILE A 145 10.03 3.92 -1.95
C ILE A 145 8.56 3.96 -1.52
N LEU A 146 7.85 2.85 -1.73
CA LEU A 146 6.52 2.58 -1.19
C LEU A 146 6.65 1.69 0.04
N GLU A 147 6.42 2.25 1.22
CA GLU A 147 6.44 1.51 2.48
C GLU A 147 5.10 0.80 2.72
N PRO A 148 5.11 -0.39 3.37
CA PRO A 148 3.89 -1.08 3.78
C PRO A 148 2.97 -0.20 4.63
N GLY A 149 1.66 -0.29 4.40
CA GLY A 149 0.65 0.42 5.20
C GLY A 149 0.55 1.93 4.93
N LYS A 150 1.44 2.49 4.15
CA LYS A 150 1.41 3.90 3.72
C LYS A 150 0.78 4.03 2.34
N GLY A 151 0.14 5.17 2.10
CA GLY A 151 -0.39 5.52 0.78
C GLY A 151 0.40 6.66 0.13
N TYR A 152 0.30 6.72 -1.20
CA TYR A 152 1.10 7.61 -2.04
C TYR A 152 0.31 8.13 -3.22
N TRP A 153 0.52 9.39 -3.54
CA TRP A 153 0.14 9.94 -4.82
C TRP A 153 1.15 9.55 -5.88
N ILE A 154 0.66 9.12 -7.04
CA ILE A 154 1.45 8.84 -8.24
C ILE A 154 0.74 9.39 -9.45
N ARG A 155 1.48 9.89 -10.43
CA ARG A 155 0.93 10.42 -11.66
C ARG A 155 1.28 9.53 -12.85
N ALA A 156 0.26 9.17 -13.64
CA ALA A 156 0.42 8.41 -14.87
C ALA A 156 0.12 9.28 -16.10
N ASN A 157 0.83 9.05 -17.21
CA ASN A 157 0.64 9.76 -18.48
C ASN A 157 -0.52 9.19 -19.32
N SER A 158 -0.99 8.00 -18.98
CA SER A 158 -2.13 7.30 -19.60
C SER A 158 -2.69 6.27 -18.64
N ALA A 159 -3.92 5.82 -18.90
CA ALA A 159 -4.47 4.67 -18.18
C ALA A 159 -3.72 3.39 -18.58
N GLY A 160 -3.49 2.49 -17.60
CA GLY A 160 -2.79 1.22 -17.79
C GLY A 160 -2.61 0.48 -16.50
N SER A 161 -1.75 -0.55 -16.48
CA SER A 161 -1.44 -1.30 -15.27
C SER A 161 0.06 -1.30 -14.95
N ILE A 162 0.34 -1.41 -13.67
CA ILE A 162 1.68 -1.60 -13.11
C ILE A 162 1.65 -2.79 -12.16
N THR A 163 2.80 -3.42 -11.91
CA THR A 163 2.88 -4.49 -10.92
C THR A 163 3.91 -4.15 -9.84
N LEU A 164 3.47 -4.19 -8.60
CA LEU A 164 4.33 -4.17 -7.43
C LEU A 164 4.77 -5.60 -7.15
N ILE A 165 6.07 -5.86 -7.08
CA ILE A 165 6.61 -7.20 -6.81
C ILE A 165 7.78 -7.11 -5.84
N ASN A 166 7.78 -8.02 -4.86
CA ASN A 166 8.90 -8.19 -3.94
C ASN A 166 9.95 -9.12 -4.59
N ASN A 167 11.04 -8.55 -5.06
CA ASN A 167 12.17 -9.27 -5.68
C ASN A 167 13.14 -9.84 -4.65
#